data_65063d463bdad193b310629235f3313e
#
_entry.id   65063d463bdad193b310629235f3313e
#
_cell.length_a   1.000
_cell.length_b   1.000
_cell.length_c   1.000
_cell.angle_alpha   90.00
_cell.angle_beta   90.00
_cell.angle_gamma   90.00
#
_symmetry.space_group_name_H-M   'P 1'
#
loop_
_entity.id
_entity.type
_entity.pdbx_description
1 polymer ?
#
loop_
_entity_poly.entity_id
_entity_poly.type
_entity_poly.pdbx_seq_one_letter_code
_entity_poly.pdbx_strand_id
1 'polypeptide(L)'
;MTAVSFLRSAARRLFPLLALIASPATTARAAENWPQFRGPHANGQTTAQGLPVTFGESQNVRWKTPVHGKAWSSPVVWDQQLWMTTATADGHELGAVCLDAVSGRIVHDVVVFKIATPQFCHPMNSYGTPTPFVEKGRLYLHYGSHGTACLDTATAKTLWTRQDFACDHFRGAASSPIVVDDLVMLTFDGVDVQYLVALDKATGKTVWKRDRKIDYGTTEPDYFKAYSTPAVISVQGQQQLVSPSAGAIIAYVPKTGEEIWRARSGGMNAAALPLFENGLIYATTAAGGFQLFAVRPDGRGDVTDTHVVWKFSKNVPTRSSQILVDGRLFMISDRGVISCVDAKSGESVWQERLGGAFSASPLFAEGHIYFFGEEGEVPVIAAAGEYKLLANNKFGDGFMASPAVFENSLILRSRTHVYRIEKQP
;
A
#
# COMPACT_ATOMS: atom_id res chain seq x y z
N MET A 1 -63.83 57.96 -61.57
CA MET A 1 -62.78 58.51 -60.69
C MET A 1 -62.10 57.31 -60.01
N THR A 2 -60.95 57.03 -60.44
CA THR A 2 -60.21 55.78 -60.25
C THR A 2 -59.30 55.91 -59.02
N ALA A 3 -59.36 54.89 -58.07
CA ALA A 3 -58.49 54.77 -56.97
C ALA A 3 -57.49 53.61 -57.23
N VAL A 4 -56.23 53.94 -57.23
CA VAL A 4 -55.09 53.01 -57.47
C VAL A 4 -54.68 52.44 -56.12
N SER A 5 -54.67 51.08 -55.95
CA SER A 5 -54.22 50.37 -54.78
C SER A 5 -52.78 49.90 -54.96
N PHE A 6 -51.87 50.35 -54.03
CA PHE A 6 -50.49 49.88 -53.96
C PHE A 6 -50.37 48.63 -53.08
N LEU A 7 -49.97 47.52 -53.70
CA LEU A 7 -49.51 46.29 -53.01
C LEU A 7 -48.06 46.43 -52.57
N ARG A 8 -47.81 46.40 -51.24
CA ARG A 8 -46.44 46.26 -50.67
C ARG A 8 -46.16 44.81 -50.45
N SER A 9 -45.21 44.28 -51.21
CA SER A 9 -44.58 42.96 -51.04
C SER A 9 -43.63 42.97 -49.85
N ALA A 10 -43.90 42.15 -48.83
CA ALA A 10 -42.99 41.92 -47.66
C ALA A 10 -42.12 40.71 -47.92
N ALA A 11 -40.88 40.91 -48.26
CA ALA A 11 -39.86 39.83 -48.35
C ALA A 11 -39.48 39.36 -46.95
N ARG A 12 -39.87 38.14 -46.54
CA ARG A 12 -39.39 37.48 -45.33
C ARG A 12 -37.96 36.95 -45.60
N ARG A 13 -36.98 37.52 -44.90
CA ARG A 13 -35.61 37.00 -44.85
C ARG A 13 -35.59 35.85 -43.85
N LEU A 14 -35.39 34.62 -44.30
CA LEU A 14 -35.03 33.45 -43.46
C LEU A 14 -33.57 33.61 -43.01
N PHE A 15 -33.32 33.77 -41.73
CA PHE A 15 -31.99 33.58 -41.14
C PHE A 15 -31.85 32.08 -40.80
N PRO A 16 -30.75 31.43 -41.21
CA PRO A 16 -30.46 30.06 -40.74
C PRO A 16 -30.00 30.12 -39.28
N LEU A 17 -30.69 29.43 -38.43
CA LEU A 17 -30.33 29.19 -37.02
C LEU A 17 -29.16 28.18 -37.03
N LEU A 18 -27.92 28.66 -36.84
CA LEU A 18 -26.75 27.80 -36.61
C LEU A 18 -26.90 27.23 -35.19
N ALA A 19 -27.29 25.96 -35.08
CA ALA A 19 -27.26 25.21 -33.81
C ALA A 19 -25.79 24.91 -33.44
N LEU A 20 -25.24 25.64 -32.49
CA LEU A 20 -23.97 25.29 -31.86
C LEU A 20 -24.17 23.97 -31.10
N ILE A 21 -23.68 22.86 -31.63
CA ILE A 21 -23.55 21.60 -30.90
C ILE A 21 -22.39 21.78 -29.92
N ALA A 22 -22.68 22.12 -28.68
CA ALA A 22 -21.72 22.08 -27.61
C ALA A 22 -21.39 20.59 -27.31
N SER A 23 -20.25 20.12 -27.78
CA SER A 23 -19.70 18.83 -27.32
C SER A 23 -19.46 18.93 -25.81
N PRO A 24 -19.94 17.96 -25.03
CA PRO A 24 -19.60 17.94 -23.60
C PRO A 24 -18.09 17.77 -23.47
N ALA A 25 -17.42 18.78 -22.93
CA ALA A 25 -16.05 18.66 -22.50
C ALA A 25 -16.00 17.59 -21.42
N THR A 26 -15.51 16.40 -21.74
CA THR A 26 -15.14 15.39 -20.76
C THR A 26 -14.05 16.01 -19.90
N THR A 27 -14.40 16.48 -18.73
CA THR A 27 -13.40 16.87 -17.72
C THR A 27 -12.59 15.61 -17.41
N ALA A 28 -11.36 15.56 -17.93
CA ALA A 28 -10.41 14.54 -17.52
C ALA A 28 -10.28 14.61 -15.99
N ARG A 29 -10.77 13.58 -15.30
CA ARG A 29 -10.59 13.46 -13.86
C ARG A 29 -9.08 13.41 -13.62
N ALA A 30 -8.56 14.29 -12.76
CA ALA A 30 -7.16 14.24 -12.37
C ALA A 30 -6.84 12.82 -11.88
N ALA A 31 -5.72 12.28 -12.34
CA ALA A 31 -5.27 10.96 -11.93
C ALA A 31 -5.15 10.92 -10.40
N GLU A 32 -5.64 9.85 -9.78
CA GLU A 32 -5.54 9.66 -8.34
C GLU A 32 -4.07 9.39 -7.98
N ASN A 33 -3.53 10.14 -7.02
CA ASN A 33 -2.19 9.89 -6.50
C ASN A 33 -2.15 8.55 -5.75
N TRP A 34 -0.98 7.90 -5.74
CA TRP A 34 -0.71 6.66 -5.02
C TRP A 34 0.35 6.91 -3.93
N PRO A 35 -0.01 7.64 -2.84
CA PRO A 35 0.97 8.31 -1.98
C PRO A 35 1.69 7.40 -0.99
N GLN A 36 1.22 6.19 -0.77
CA GLN A 36 1.69 5.30 0.28
C GLN A 36 1.55 3.82 -0.11
N PHE A 37 2.03 2.94 0.76
CA PHE A 37 1.83 1.51 0.63
C PHE A 37 0.35 1.16 0.46
N ARG A 38 0.02 0.47 -0.65
CA ARG A 38 -1.33 0.08 -1.06
C ARG A 38 -2.28 1.23 -1.41
N GLY A 39 -1.72 2.38 -1.80
CA GLY A 39 -2.49 3.47 -2.41
C GLY A 39 -3.16 4.44 -1.44
N PRO A 40 -4.01 5.33 -1.96
CA PRO A 40 -4.55 6.47 -1.20
C PRO A 40 -5.33 6.06 0.04
N HIS A 41 -6.00 4.91 0.00
CA HIS A 41 -6.80 4.38 1.10
C HIS A 41 -6.11 3.20 1.81
N ALA A 42 -4.84 2.90 1.51
CA ALA A 42 -4.07 1.80 2.07
C ALA A 42 -4.76 0.41 1.96
N ASN A 43 -5.68 0.24 1.00
CA ASN A 43 -6.50 -0.96 0.83
C ASN A 43 -6.17 -1.79 -0.42
N GLY A 44 -5.28 -1.28 -1.31
CA GLY A 44 -4.91 -1.96 -2.55
C GLY A 44 -5.98 -1.91 -3.64
N GLN A 45 -6.91 -0.96 -3.56
CA GLN A 45 -7.96 -0.76 -4.56
C GLN A 45 -7.73 0.53 -5.34
N THR A 46 -8.18 0.54 -6.59
CA THR A 46 -8.15 1.73 -7.45
C THR A 46 -9.46 1.88 -8.21
N THR A 47 -9.78 3.12 -8.55
CA THR A 47 -10.88 3.46 -9.47
C THR A 47 -10.41 3.60 -10.92
N ALA A 48 -9.13 3.35 -11.21
CA ALA A 48 -8.58 3.35 -12.56
C ALA A 48 -9.32 2.33 -13.43
N GLN A 49 -9.51 2.67 -14.69
CA GLN A 49 -10.24 1.85 -15.66
C GLN A 49 -9.32 1.47 -16.83
N GLY A 50 -9.63 0.34 -17.47
CA GLY A 50 -8.90 -0.13 -18.64
C GLY A 50 -7.53 -0.71 -18.33
N LEU A 51 -7.25 -1.10 -17.08
CA LEU A 51 -6.01 -1.79 -16.75
C LEU A 51 -5.94 -3.13 -17.51
N PRO A 52 -4.79 -3.50 -18.11
CA PRO A 52 -4.69 -4.72 -18.89
C PRO A 52 -4.80 -5.96 -17.99
N VAL A 53 -5.60 -6.94 -18.41
CA VAL A 53 -5.69 -8.27 -17.79
C VAL A 53 -4.56 -9.16 -18.28
N THR A 54 -4.20 -9.03 -19.58
CA THR A 54 -3.10 -9.78 -20.20
C THR A 54 -1.95 -8.84 -20.51
N PHE A 55 -0.77 -9.13 -19.98
CA PHE A 55 0.45 -8.33 -20.14
C PHE A 55 1.70 -9.18 -19.86
N GLY A 56 2.88 -8.61 -20.08
CA GLY A 56 4.15 -9.30 -19.85
C GLY A 56 5.33 -8.37 -20.12
N GLU A 57 6.54 -8.93 -20.20
CA GLU A 57 7.76 -8.13 -20.41
C GLU A 57 7.80 -7.35 -21.74
N SER A 58 7.07 -7.77 -22.72
CA SER A 58 6.99 -7.15 -24.06
C SER A 58 5.56 -6.81 -24.51
N GLN A 59 4.57 -7.20 -23.72
CA GLN A 59 3.16 -6.97 -24.05
C GLN A 59 2.56 -5.92 -23.12
N ASN A 60 1.95 -4.88 -23.69
CA ASN A 60 1.33 -3.78 -22.95
C ASN A 60 2.33 -2.98 -22.09
N VAL A 61 3.61 -3.01 -22.42
CA VAL A 61 4.66 -2.25 -21.75
C VAL A 61 4.79 -0.87 -22.41
N ARG A 62 4.50 0.19 -21.67
CA ARG A 62 4.73 1.57 -22.10
C ARG A 62 6.22 1.93 -22.00
N TRP A 63 6.82 1.58 -20.86
CA TRP A 63 8.25 1.71 -20.62
C TRP A 63 8.72 0.69 -19.56
N LYS A 64 10.03 0.37 -19.61
CA LYS A 64 10.75 -0.48 -18.68
C LYS A 64 12.07 0.20 -18.35
N THR A 65 12.32 0.44 -17.06
CA THR A 65 13.52 1.15 -16.59
C THR A 65 14.26 0.32 -15.55
N PRO A 66 15.57 0.05 -15.72
CA PRO A 66 16.36 -0.62 -14.70
C PRO A 66 16.53 0.26 -13.46
N VAL A 67 16.45 -0.35 -12.28
CA VAL A 67 16.69 0.30 -10.98
C VAL A 67 17.74 -0.50 -10.22
N HIS A 68 18.75 0.19 -9.72
CA HIS A 68 19.86 -0.42 -9.00
C HIS A 68 19.54 -0.83 -7.57
N GLY A 69 20.43 -1.62 -6.98
CA GLY A 69 20.37 -2.02 -5.58
C GLY A 69 19.40 -3.18 -5.31
N LYS A 70 19.23 -3.47 -4.01
CA LYS A 70 18.32 -4.49 -3.51
C LYS A 70 17.33 -3.83 -2.55
N ALA A 71 16.12 -3.50 -3.03
CA ALA A 71 15.08 -2.87 -2.22
C ALA A 71 13.68 -3.32 -2.66
N TRP A 72 12.81 -3.60 -1.69
CA TRP A 72 11.49 -4.19 -1.90
C TRP A 72 10.33 -3.21 -1.70
N SER A 73 10.60 -1.92 -1.52
CA SER A 73 9.52 -0.92 -1.38
C SER A 73 8.61 -0.92 -2.60
N SER A 74 7.32 -0.74 -2.36
CA SER A 74 6.37 -0.45 -3.42
C SER A 74 6.64 0.92 -4.03
N PRO A 75 6.33 1.14 -5.31
CA PRO A 75 6.29 2.47 -5.88
C PRO A 75 5.21 3.32 -5.22
N VAL A 76 5.49 4.62 -5.04
CA VAL A 76 4.50 5.63 -4.67
C VAL A 76 4.49 6.74 -5.71
N VAL A 77 3.32 7.32 -5.96
CA VAL A 77 3.14 8.30 -7.02
C VAL A 77 2.47 9.56 -6.48
N TRP A 78 3.06 10.70 -6.79
CA TRP A 78 2.44 12.02 -6.59
C TRP A 78 2.62 12.86 -7.85
N ASP A 79 1.54 13.25 -8.46
CA ASP A 79 1.53 13.84 -9.80
C ASP A 79 2.28 12.95 -10.81
N GLN A 80 3.36 13.40 -11.41
CA GLN A 80 4.19 12.62 -12.35
C GLN A 80 5.47 12.04 -11.71
N GLN A 81 5.66 12.21 -10.41
CA GLN A 81 6.82 11.68 -9.70
C GLN A 81 6.54 10.30 -9.13
N LEU A 82 7.33 9.33 -9.52
CA LEU A 82 7.28 7.96 -9.03
C LEU A 82 8.51 7.71 -8.15
N TRP A 83 8.28 7.56 -6.84
CA TRP A 83 9.34 7.41 -5.85
C TRP A 83 9.41 6.00 -5.28
N MET A 84 10.63 5.55 -5.00
CA MET A 84 10.92 4.28 -4.33
C MET A 84 12.18 4.42 -3.49
N THR A 85 12.34 3.57 -2.47
CA THR A 85 13.62 3.42 -1.77
C THR A 85 14.61 2.63 -2.61
N THR A 86 15.90 2.88 -2.40
CA THR A 86 17.01 2.05 -2.87
C THR A 86 17.91 1.67 -1.71
N ALA A 87 18.65 0.57 -1.83
CA ALA A 87 19.67 0.18 -0.87
C ALA A 87 20.74 -0.68 -1.56
N THR A 88 21.99 -0.59 -1.14
CA THR A 88 22.98 -1.59 -1.51
C THR A 88 22.64 -2.93 -0.86
N ALA A 89 23.06 -4.03 -1.45
CA ALA A 89 22.73 -5.37 -0.95
C ALA A 89 23.28 -5.64 0.45
N ASP A 90 24.40 -4.99 0.80
CA ASP A 90 25.07 -5.03 2.09
C ASP A 90 24.56 -3.98 3.10
N GLY A 91 23.71 -3.05 2.66
CA GLY A 91 23.09 -2.03 3.51
C GLY A 91 23.95 -0.82 3.84
N HIS A 92 25.11 -0.67 3.22
CA HIS A 92 25.99 0.47 3.47
C HIS A 92 25.49 1.80 2.90
N GLU A 93 24.70 1.77 1.82
CA GLU A 93 24.05 2.94 1.26
C GLU A 93 22.56 2.75 1.14
N LEU A 94 21.81 3.69 1.71
CA LEU A 94 20.33 3.72 1.71
C LEU A 94 19.88 5.01 1.04
N GLY A 95 18.99 4.90 0.06
CA GLY A 95 18.65 6.04 -0.77
C GLY A 95 17.25 5.95 -1.40
N ALA A 96 16.97 6.90 -2.27
CA ALA A 96 15.72 6.97 -2.99
C ALA A 96 15.95 7.26 -4.47
N VAL A 97 15.11 6.70 -5.33
CA VAL A 97 15.06 6.98 -6.75
C VAL A 97 13.69 7.53 -7.12
N CYS A 98 13.67 8.55 -7.97
CA CYS A 98 12.48 9.11 -8.59
C CYS A 98 12.54 8.89 -10.09
N LEU A 99 11.47 8.35 -10.64
CA LEU A 99 11.24 8.30 -12.07
C LEU A 99 10.11 9.27 -12.46
N ASP A 100 10.21 9.83 -13.64
CA ASP A 100 9.07 10.46 -14.31
C ASP A 100 8.08 9.37 -14.74
N ALA A 101 6.87 9.38 -14.20
CA ALA A 101 5.88 8.32 -14.39
C ALA A 101 5.37 8.22 -15.85
N VAL A 102 5.51 9.30 -16.64
CA VAL A 102 5.09 9.33 -18.05
C VAL A 102 6.13 8.66 -18.93
N SER A 103 7.41 9.04 -18.76
CA SER A 103 8.52 8.62 -19.64
C SER A 103 9.36 7.46 -19.10
N GLY A 104 9.27 7.16 -17.80
CA GLY A 104 10.13 6.17 -17.11
C GLY A 104 11.56 6.63 -16.88
N ARG A 105 11.90 7.89 -17.21
CA ARG A 105 13.25 8.43 -17.03
C ARG A 105 13.53 8.69 -15.56
N ILE A 106 14.72 8.29 -15.07
CA ILE A 106 15.19 8.64 -13.72
C ILE A 106 15.40 10.16 -13.66
N VAL A 107 14.75 10.82 -12.69
CA VAL A 107 14.82 12.26 -12.43
C VAL A 107 15.73 12.54 -11.25
N HIS A 108 15.62 11.73 -10.19
CA HIS A 108 16.47 11.82 -9.02
C HIS A 108 16.95 10.43 -8.63
N ASP A 109 18.20 10.35 -8.17
CA ASP A 109 18.83 9.16 -7.62
C ASP A 109 19.81 9.62 -6.54
N VAL A 110 19.45 9.40 -5.27
CA VAL A 110 20.16 10.02 -4.15
C VAL A 110 20.44 9.01 -3.03
N VAL A 111 21.66 9.04 -2.51
CA VAL A 111 22.01 8.36 -1.25
C VAL A 111 21.64 9.29 -0.10
N VAL A 112 20.82 8.80 0.83
CA VAL A 112 20.31 9.55 2.00
C VAL A 112 21.13 9.22 3.25
N PHE A 113 21.44 7.94 3.44
CA PHE A 113 22.25 7.48 4.57
C PHE A 113 23.41 6.62 4.12
N LYS A 114 24.57 6.82 4.75
CA LYS A 114 25.74 5.93 4.70
C LYS A 114 25.91 5.29 6.05
N ILE A 115 25.81 3.96 6.09
CA ILE A 115 25.84 3.16 7.32
C ILE A 115 27.15 2.43 7.43
N ALA A 116 27.94 2.76 8.45
CA ALA A 116 29.24 2.14 8.66
C ALA A 116 29.12 0.66 9.05
N THR A 117 28.13 0.33 9.87
CA THR A 117 27.89 -1.03 10.35
C THR A 117 26.39 -1.35 10.24
N PRO A 118 25.94 -1.84 9.08
CA PRO A 118 24.56 -2.26 8.90
C PRO A 118 24.18 -3.41 9.84
N GLN A 119 22.99 -3.37 10.42
CA GLN A 119 22.45 -4.52 11.16
C GLN A 119 22.15 -5.68 10.20
N PHE A 120 22.06 -6.88 10.74
CA PHE A 120 21.67 -8.05 9.96
C PHE A 120 20.31 -7.83 9.29
N CYS A 121 20.25 -8.19 8.01
CA CYS A 121 19.01 -8.23 7.23
C CYS A 121 18.85 -9.64 6.64
N HIS A 122 17.71 -10.27 6.90
CA HIS A 122 17.42 -11.62 6.40
C HIS A 122 17.45 -11.65 4.87
N PRO A 123 18.00 -12.70 4.20
CA PRO A 123 18.09 -12.78 2.72
C PRO A 123 16.78 -12.58 1.96
N MET A 124 15.64 -12.94 2.55
CA MET A 124 14.31 -12.67 1.99
C MET A 124 13.88 -11.21 2.09
N ASN A 125 14.53 -10.41 2.92
CA ASN A 125 14.24 -8.99 3.10
C ASN A 125 15.28 -8.13 2.39
N SER A 126 15.14 -6.81 2.50
CA SER A 126 16.10 -5.83 2.02
C SER A 126 16.18 -4.65 2.99
N TYR A 127 17.26 -3.91 2.94
CA TYR A 127 17.40 -2.68 3.74
C TYR A 127 16.47 -1.56 3.30
N GLY A 128 15.90 -1.64 2.07
CA GLY A 128 14.95 -0.68 1.51
C GLY A 128 13.53 -1.27 1.34
N THR A 129 13.06 -2.10 2.25
CA THR A 129 11.72 -2.70 2.18
C THR A 129 10.59 -1.75 2.55
N PRO A 130 10.70 -0.86 3.57
CA PRO A 130 9.64 0.08 3.87
C PRO A 130 9.29 0.95 2.65
N THR A 131 8.01 1.00 2.30
CA THR A 131 7.50 1.84 1.22
C THR A 131 7.45 3.29 1.68
N PRO A 132 7.98 4.26 0.93
CA PRO A 132 7.93 5.65 1.32
C PRO A 132 6.49 6.19 1.34
N PHE A 133 6.30 7.32 2.01
CA PHE A 133 5.09 8.12 1.89
C PHE A 133 5.43 9.42 1.16
N VAL A 134 4.62 9.79 0.17
CA VAL A 134 4.80 11.04 -0.59
C VAL A 134 3.56 11.92 -0.49
N GLU A 135 3.77 13.19 -0.25
CA GLU A 135 2.76 14.24 -0.37
C GLU A 135 3.35 15.43 -1.16
N LYS A 136 2.55 16.42 -1.46
CA LYS A 136 3.00 17.60 -2.19
C LYS A 136 4.24 18.23 -1.54
N GLY A 137 5.37 18.19 -2.25
CA GLY A 137 6.64 18.78 -1.83
C GLY A 137 7.45 17.96 -0.81
N ARG A 138 6.97 16.80 -0.35
CA ARG A 138 7.65 16.01 0.68
C ARG A 138 7.61 14.51 0.42
N LEU A 139 8.75 13.86 0.64
CA LEU A 139 8.92 12.42 0.61
C LEU A 139 9.46 11.95 1.95
N TYR A 140 8.75 11.03 2.62
CA TYR A 140 9.17 10.45 3.90
C TYR A 140 9.70 9.04 3.67
N LEU A 141 10.97 8.85 4.01
CA LEU A 141 11.71 7.60 3.88
C LEU A 141 11.97 6.99 5.25
N HIS A 142 11.87 5.67 5.35
CA HIS A 142 12.16 4.94 6.58
C HIS A 142 12.96 3.68 6.30
N TYR A 143 14.02 3.45 7.08
CA TYR A 143 14.92 2.30 6.99
C TYR A 143 15.10 1.63 8.37
N GLY A 144 14.04 1.67 9.19
CA GLY A 144 14.11 1.20 10.57
C GLY A 144 15.10 1.99 11.41
N SER A 145 15.89 1.28 12.20
CA SER A 145 16.94 1.85 13.05
C SER A 145 18.08 2.53 12.29
N HIS A 146 18.25 2.24 10.99
CA HIS A 146 19.25 2.91 10.16
C HIS A 146 18.91 4.37 9.88
N GLY A 147 17.62 4.74 9.92
CA GLY A 147 17.22 6.13 9.82
C GLY A 147 15.86 6.39 9.18
N THR A 148 15.38 7.58 9.42
CA THR A 148 14.19 8.17 8.80
C THR A 148 14.54 9.54 8.26
N ALA A 149 14.05 9.89 7.07
CA ALA A 149 14.33 11.16 6.44
C ALA A 149 13.08 11.76 5.78
N CYS A 150 13.05 13.08 5.66
CA CYS A 150 12.17 13.80 4.78
C CYS A 150 12.98 14.49 3.69
N LEU A 151 12.61 14.28 2.44
CA LEU A 151 13.19 14.97 1.30
C LEU A 151 12.19 15.96 0.68
N ASP A 152 12.71 17.03 0.09
CA ASP A 152 11.98 17.87 -0.84
C ASP A 152 11.82 17.15 -2.19
N THR A 153 10.60 16.99 -2.69
CA THR A 153 10.35 16.20 -3.91
C THR A 153 10.80 16.87 -5.20
N ALA A 154 10.98 18.20 -5.21
CA ALA A 154 11.42 18.92 -6.41
C ALA A 154 12.94 18.85 -6.60
N THR A 155 13.70 18.80 -5.50
CA THR A 155 15.17 18.88 -5.51
C THR A 155 15.86 17.63 -5.00
N ALA A 156 15.13 16.70 -4.42
CA ALA A 156 15.61 15.54 -3.66
C ALA A 156 16.55 15.90 -2.48
N LYS A 157 16.58 17.16 -2.05
CA LYS A 157 17.38 17.60 -0.91
C LYS A 157 16.73 17.15 0.40
N THR A 158 17.55 16.70 1.33
CA THR A 158 17.11 16.35 2.68
C THR A 158 16.65 17.59 3.45
N LEU A 159 15.43 17.54 3.97
CA LEU A 159 14.85 18.57 4.84
C LEU A 159 15.17 18.29 6.32
N TRP A 160 15.06 17.01 6.73
CA TRP A 160 15.45 16.55 8.05
C TRP A 160 15.78 15.05 8.05
N THR A 161 16.56 14.61 9.03
CA THR A 161 16.88 13.19 9.28
C THR A 161 16.79 12.84 10.75
N ARG A 162 16.53 11.55 11.06
CA ARG A 162 16.57 10.95 12.39
C ARG A 162 17.26 9.59 12.32
N GLN A 163 18.26 9.36 13.17
CA GLN A 163 19.00 8.09 13.30
C GLN A 163 19.18 7.66 14.77
N ASP A 164 18.35 8.20 15.66
CA ASP A 164 18.43 8.01 17.10
C ASP A 164 17.42 7.01 17.67
N PHE A 165 16.68 6.30 16.79
CA PHE A 165 15.72 5.28 17.19
C PHE A 165 16.34 3.88 17.09
N ALA A 166 16.79 3.37 18.24
CA ALA A 166 17.34 2.02 18.31
C ALA A 166 16.24 0.96 18.25
N CYS A 167 16.49 -0.12 17.49
CA CYS A 167 15.65 -1.31 17.40
C CYS A 167 16.44 -2.42 16.69
N ASP A 168 16.52 -3.59 17.26
CA ASP A 168 16.99 -4.78 16.55
C ASP A 168 15.80 -5.44 15.85
N HIS A 169 15.65 -5.13 14.57
CA HIS A 169 14.57 -5.70 13.74
C HIS A 169 14.78 -7.19 13.42
N PHE A 170 15.92 -7.77 13.72
CA PHE A 170 16.31 -9.15 13.47
C PHE A 170 16.29 -9.53 11.97
N ARG A 171 15.18 -9.33 11.27
CA ARG A 171 15.04 -9.63 9.82
C ARG A 171 15.17 -8.42 8.92
N GLY A 172 15.51 -7.25 9.46
CA GLY A 172 15.47 -5.96 8.79
C GLY A 172 14.09 -5.30 8.90
N ALA A 173 14.04 -3.98 8.73
CA ALA A 173 12.79 -3.21 8.80
C ALA A 173 11.86 -3.53 7.63
N ALA A 174 10.54 -3.45 7.85
CA ALA A 174 9.55 -3.60 6.79
C ALA A 174 8.29 -2.72 6.97
N SER A 175 7.96 -2.31 8.21
CA SER A 175 6.88 -1.35 8.45
C SER A 175 7.15 -0.04 7.72
N SER A 176 6.17 0.43 6.95
CA SER A 176 6.26 1.67 6.19
C SER A 176 5.85 2.88 7.05
N PRO A 177 6.42 4.07 6.81
CA PRO A 177 5.91 5.29 7.41
C PRO A 177 4.52 5.61 6.87
N ILE A 178 3.65 6.15 7.71
CA ILE A 178 2.37 6.73 7.32
C ILE A 178 2.27 8.16 7.82
N VAL A 179 1.51 8.98 7.13
CA VAL A 179 1.27 10.38 7.54
C VAL A 179 -0.20 10.54 7.93
N VAL A 180 -0.41 11.10 9.12
CA VAL A 180 -1.72 11.41 9.68
C VAL A 180 -1.70 12.85 10.13
N ASP A 181 -2.49 13.71 9.53
CA ASP A 181 -2.48 15.17 9.76
C ASP A 181 -1.05 15.74 9.61
N ASP A 182 -0.46 16.22 10.70
CA ASP A 182 0.90 16.78 10.74
C ASP A 182 1.95 15.81 11.32
N LEU A 183 1.62 14.52 11.44
CA LEU A 183 2.46 13.52 12.07
C LEU A 183 2.89 12.43 11.11
N VAL A 184 4.19 12.08 11.16
CA VAL A 184 4.73 10.85 10.57
C VAL A 184 4.75 9.77 11.64
N MET A 185 4.02 8.67 11.41
CA MET A 185 3.96 7.52 12.32
C MET A 185 4.94 6.46 11.87
N LEU A 186 5.73 5.96 12.81
CA LEU A 186 6.72 4.90 12.61
C LEU A 186 6.53 3.79 13.64
N THR A 187 6.79 2.56 13.21
CA THR A 187 6.70 1.36 14.06
C THR A 187 8.08 0.71 14.20
N PHE A 188 8.45 0.44 15.44
CA PHE A 188 9.67 -0.25 15.82
C PHE A 188 9.32 -1.47 16.68
N ASP A 189 9.17 -2.63 16.05
CA ASP A 189 8.85 -3.91 16.69
C ASP A 189 9.99 -4.89 16.48
N GLY A 190 11.03 -4.77 17.28
CA GLY A 190 12.21 -5.61 17.26
C GLY A 190 12.17 -6.75 18.26
N VAL A 191 13.30 -7.44 18.38
CA VAL A 191 13.49 -8.48 19.40
C VAL A 191 13.88 -7.88 20.76
N ASP A 192 14.33 -6.63 20.78
CA ASP A 192 14.81 -5.88 21.95
C ASP A 192 13.80 -4.85 22.47
N VAL A 193 13.13 -4.13 21.55
CA VAL A 193 12.18 -3.05 21.86
C VAL A 193 10.97 -3.10 20.95
N GLN A 194 9.79 -2.68 21.47
CA GLN A 194 8.55 -2.60 20.71
C GLN A 194 7.83 -1.30 21.05
N TYR A 195 7.82 -0.35 20.09
CA TYR A 195 7.17 0.95 20.29
C TYR A 195 6.71 1.58 18.98
N LEU A 196 5.81 2.54 19.10
CA LEU A 196 5.46 3.49 18.06
C LEU A 196 6.02 4.85 18.39
N VAL A 197 6.31 5.64 17.35
CA VAL A 197 6.69 7.04 17.49
C VAL A 197 5.98 7.88 16.45
N ALA A 198 5.53 9.07 16.87
CA ALA A 198 5.04 10.10 15.97
C ALA A 198 6.04 11.25 15.93
N LEU A 199 6.39 11.64 14.73
CA LEU A 199 7.24 12.79 14.45
C LEU A 199 6.41 13.91 13.85
N ASP A 200 6.69 15.15 14.19
CA ASP A 200 6.22 16.32 13.45
C ASP A 200 6.73 16.25 12.01
N LYS A 201 5.85 16.23 11.03
CA LYS A 201 6.20 15.98 9.63
C LYS A 201 7.07 17.09 9.02
N ALA A 202 7.00 18.29 9.55
CA ALA A 202 7.77 19.44 9.04
C ALA A 202 9.21 19.45 9.54
N THR A 203 9.43 19.01 10.78
CA THR A 203 10.71 19.18 11.49
C THR A 203 11.41 17.88 11.87
N GLY A 204 10.71 16.72 11.82
CA GLY A 204 11.20 15.44 12.30
C GLY A 204 11.31 15.34 13.83
N LYS A 205 10.85 16.33 14.60
CA LYS A 205 10.87 16.29 16.07
C LYS A 205 9.86 15.28 16.61
N THR A 206 10.25 14.54 17.64
CA THR A 206 9.35 13.59 18.31
C THR A 206 8.21 14.35 19.01
N VAL A 207 6.97 14.00 18.66
CA VAL A 207 5.76 14.50 19.34
C VAL A 207 5.39 13.55 20.47
N TRP A 208 5.39 12.25 20.20
CA TRP A 208 5.22 11.23 21.23
C TRP A 208 5.94 9.94 20.85
N LYS A 209 6.28 9.13 21.86
CA LYS A 209 6.76 7.76 21.77
C LYS A 209 5.94 6.90 22.72
N ARG A 210 5.51 5.71 22.27
CA ARG A 210 4.66 4.83 23.06
C ARG A 210 5.14 3.39 22.97
N ASP A 211 5.64 2.86 24.10
CA ASP A 211 5.96 1.45 24.25
C ASP A 211 4.68 0.62 24.21
N ARG A 212 4.71 -0.55 23.56
CA ARG A 212 3.52 -1.38 23.36
C ARG A 212 3.06 -2.09 24.63
N LYS A 213 3.95 -2.34 25.59
CA LYS A 213 3.65 -3.01 26.87
C LYS A 213 2.83 -4.28 26.68
N ILE A 214 3.29 -5.19 25.80
CA ILE A 214 2.65 -6.47 25.55
C ILE A 214 3.27 -7.50 26.48
N ASP A 215 2.41 -8.29 27.14
CA ASP A 215 2.82 -9.53 27.79
C ASP A 215 2.79 -10.65 26.74
N TYR A 216 3.96 -11.14 26.37
CA TYR A 216 4.11 -12.19 25.36
C TYR A 216 3.98 -13.61 25.95
N GLY A 217 3.91 -13.75 27.27
CA GLY A 217 3.88 -15.04 27.96
C GLY A 217 5.16 -15.87 27.79
N THR A 218 6.24 -15.26 27.29
CA THR A 218 7.54 -15.88 27.03
C THR A 218 8.66 -14.86 27.17
N THR A 219 9.88 -15.31 27.43
CA THR A 219 11.10 -14.50 27.44
C THR A 219 11.92 -14.64 26.13
N GLU A 220 11.45 -15.45 25.18
CA GLU A 220 12.12 -15.67 23.90
C GLU A 220 11.96 -14.47 22.97
N PRO A 221 13.02 -13.70 22.67
CA PRO A 221 12.92 -12.45 21.92
C PRO A 221 12.37 -12.61 20.51
N ASP A 222 12.49 -13.81 19.91
CA ASP A 222 11.95 -14.10 18.58
C ASP A 222 10.44 -13.90 18.49
N TYR A 223 9.71 -14.02 19.61
CA TYR A 223 8.27 -13.81 19.69
C TYR A 223 7.85 -12.34 19.80
N PHE A 224 8.78 -11.39 19.93
CA PHE A 224 8.44 -9.99 20.18
C PHE A 224 8.33 -9.14 18.90
N LYS A 225 8.88 -9.60 17.78
CA LYS A 225 9.00 -8.84 16.54
C LYS A 225 7.77 -8.89 15.66
N ALA A 226 7.49 -7.77 15.00
CA ALA A 226 6.49 -7.64 13.94
C ALA A 226 6.95 -6.65 12.87
N TYR A 227 6.25 -6.62 11.75
CA TYR A 227 6.66 -5.88 10.55
C TYR A 227 5.50 -5.13 9.89
N SER A 228 4.33 -5.14 10.51
CA SER A 228 3.11 -4.57 9.94
C SER A 228 3.16 -3.05 9.88
N THR A 229 2.74 -2.50 8.77
CA THR A 229 2.43 -1.07 8.65
C THR A 229 1.08 -0.81 9.32
N PRO A 230 0.94 0.20 10.18
CA PRO A 230 -0.33 0.55 10.80
C PRO A 230 -1.30 1.18 9.79
N ALA A 231 -2.60 1.13 10.09
CA ALA A 231 -3.63 1.79 9.32
C ALA A 231 -4.41 2.80 10.17
N VAL A 232 -4.85 3.89 9.55
CA VAL A 232 -5.75 4.86 10.20
C VAL A 232 -7.18 4.57 9.77
N ILE A 233 -8.05 4.44 10.76
CA ILE A 233 -9.48 4.21 10.56
C ILE A 233 -10.29 5.31 11.24
N SER A 234 -11.54 5.49 10.81
CA SER A 234 -12.50 6.40 11.48
C SER A 234 -13.64 5.59 12.07
N VAL A 235 -13.81 5.69 13.38
CA VAL A 235 -14.87 5.02 14.14
C VAL A 235 -15.71 6.08 14.81
N GLN A 236 -16.98 6.21 14.44
CA GLN A 236 -17.90 7.22 14.99
C GLN A 236 -17.32 8.64 14.96
N GLY A 237 -16.58 8.98 13.89
CA GLY A 237 -15.94 10.29 13.71
C GLY A 237 -14.60 10.47 14.46
N GLN A 238 -14.13 9.47 15.19
CA GLN A 238 -12.83 9.49 15.85
C GLN A 238 -11.80 8.68 15.07
N GLN A 239 -10.63 9.26 14.82
CA GLN A 239 -9.52 8.55 14.20
C GLN A 239 -8.87 7.59 15.20
N GLN A 240 -8.56 6.39 14.73
CA GLN A 240 -7.78 5.39 15.45
C GLN A 240 -6.62 4.91 14.58
N LEU A 241 -5.41 4.83 15.15
CA LEU A 241 -4.24 4.22 14.56
C LEU A 241 -4.21 2.75 14.96
N VAL A 242 -4.61 1.86 14.05
CA VAL A 242 -4.60 0.41 14.29
C VAL A 242 -3.26 -0.17 13.87
N SER A 243 -2.55 -0.75 14.81
CA SER A 243 -1.20 -1.29 14.61
C SER A 243 -1.11 -2.73 15.09
N PRO A 244 -1.15 -3.71 14.16
CA PRO A 244 -0.82 -5.09 14.49
C PRO A 244 0.64 -5.23 14.91
N SER A 245 0.88 -6.01 15.97
CA SER A 245 2.20 -6.32 16.50
C SER A 245 2.32 -7.82 16.74
N ALA A 246 3.44 -8.28 17.28
CA ALA A 246 3.50 -9.59 17.88
C ALA A 246 2.58 -9.61 19.11
N GLY A 247 1.80 -10.66 19.24
CA GLY A 247 0.93 -10.92 20.39
C GLY A 247 -0.35 -10.09 20.49
N ALA A 248 -0.48 -8.94 19.81
CA ALA A 248 -1.69 -8.12 19.89
C ALA A 248 -1.92 -7.23 18.66
N ILE A 249 -3.19 -6.93 18.41
CA ILE A 249 -3.66 -5.84 17.53
C ILE A 249 -4.07 -4.70 18.46
N ILE A 250 -3.47 -3.51 18.30
CA ILE A 250 -3.65 -2.40 19.23
C ILE A 250 -4.08 -1.15 18.47
N ALA A 251 -5.05 -0.41 19.02
CA ALA A 251 -5.47 0.87 18.51
C ALA A 251 -5.04 2.01 19.44
N TYR A 252 -4.61 3.09 18.83
CA TYR A 252 -4.12 4.28 19.53
C TYR A 252 -4.82 5.54 19.03
N VAL A 253 -4.87 6.58 19.87
CA VAL A 253 -5.22 7.93 19.45
C VAL A 253 -4.04 8.50 18.66
N PRO A 254 -4.18 8.84 17.35
CA PRO A 254 -3.04 9.26 16.54
C PRO A 254 -2.27 10.46 17.11
N LYS A 255 -2.98 11.45 17.69
CA LYS A 255 -2.37 12.69 18.21
C LYS A 255 -1.54 12.50 19.48
N THR A 256 -1.87 11.52 20.32
CA THR A 256 -1.27 11.38 21.66
C THR A 256 -0.54 10.07 21.89
N GLY A 257 -0.77 9.07 21.02
CA GLY A 257 -0.30 7.72 21.22
C GLY A 257 -0.96 7.00 22.40
N GLU A 258 -2.06 7.55 22.94
CA GLU A 258 -2.83 6.88 24.00
C GLU A 258 -3.51 5.64 23.43
N GLU A 259 -3.39 4.51 24.13
CA GLU A 259 -4.03 3.27 23.73
C GLU A 259 -5.53 3.36 23.98
N ILE A 260 -6.31 2.99 22.97
CA ILE A 260 -7.77 2.94 23.03
C ILE A 260 -8.22 1.54 23.41
N TRP A 261 -7.76 0.55 22.68
CA TRP A 261 -8.07 -0.87 22.91
C TRP A 261 -6.97 -1.77 22.39
N ARG A 262 -6.95 -3.01 22.90
CA ARG A 262 -6.16 -4.12 22.36
C ARG A 262 -6.96 -5.39 22.25
N ALA A 263 -6.68 -6.20 21.22
CA ALA A 263 -7.11 -7.58 21.09
C ALA A 263 -5.87 -8.47 21.06
N ARG A 264 -5.75 -9.42 21.98
CA ARG A 264 -4.65 -10.38 21.99
C ARG A 264 -4.82 -11.33 20.81
N SER A 265 -3.80 -11.47 20.02
CA SER A 265 -3.82 -12.25 18.79
C SER A 265 -2.92 -13.48 18.85
N GLY A 266 -1.97 -13.50 19.78
CA GLY A 266 -0.89 -14.47 19.73
C GLY A 266 -0.02 -14.29 18.49
N GLY A 267 0.98 -15.15 18.32
CA GLY A 267 1.84 -15.14 17.14
C GLY A 267 2.84 -14.00 17.08
N MET A 268 3.72 -14.08 16.09
CA MET A 268 4.78 -13.11 15.80
C MET A 268 4.88 -12.85 14.29
N ASN A 269 5.74 -11.92 13.88
CA ASN A 269 6.02 -11.62 12.46
C ASN A 269 4.79 -11.15 11.66
N ALA A 270 3.78 -10.54 12.28
CA ALA A 270 2.70 -9.88 11.55
C ALA A 270 3.29 -8.86 10.58
N ALA A 271 2.96 -8.95 9.29
CA ALA A 271 3.47 -8.06 8.26
C ALA A 271 2.36 -7.45 7.38
N ALA A 272 1.23 -8.14 7.25
CA ALA A 272 0.10 -7.64 6.47
C ALA A 272 -0.49 -6.36 7.10
N LEU A 273 -0.86 -5.41 6.24
CA LEU A 273 -1.53 -4.19 6.65
C LEU A 273 -2.98 -4.51 7.04
N PRO A 274 -3.50 -4.00 8.18
CA PRO A 274 -4.89 -4.22 8.57
C PRO A 274 -5.85 -3.45 7.64
N LEU A 275 -7.00 -4.05 7.34
CA LEU A 275 -8.09 -3.41 6.62
C LEU A 275 -9.22 -3.04 7.57
N PHE A 276 -9.95 -1.99 7.25
CA PHE A 276 -11.17 -1.61 7.95
C PHE A 276 -12.30 -1.37 6.96
N GLU A 277 -13.35 -2.14 7.08
CA GLU A 277 -14.57 -1.97 6.28
C GLU A 277 -15.76 -2.61 7.00
N ASN A 278 -16.95 -2.06 6.78
CA ASN A 278 -18.22 -2.57 7.34
C ASN A 278 -18.20 -2.69 8.88
N GLY A 279 -17.45 -1.80 9.56
CA GLY A 279 -17.35 -1.79 11.03
C GLY A 279 -16.44 -2.85 11.63
N LEU A 280 -15.66 -3.58 10.82
CA LEU A 280 -14.71 -4.58 11.25
C LEU A 280 -13.30 -4.26 10.78
N ILE A 281 -12.33 -4.53 11.63
CA ILE A 281 -10.92 -4.57 11.30
C ILE A 281 -10.55 -6.00 10.97
N TYR A 282 -9.85 -6.19 9.85
CA TYR A 282 -9.29 -7.46 9.42
C TYR A 282 -7.78 -7.39 9.52
N ALA A 283 -7.19 -8.15 10.43
CA ALA A 283 -5.75 -8.17 10.66
C ALA A 283 -5.23 -9.61 10.77
N THR A 284 -4.04 -9.85 10.24
CA THR A 284 -3.42 -11.17 10.29
C THR A 284 -2.31 -11.23 11.34
N THR A 285 -2.11 -12.42 11.88
CA THR A 285 -0.89 -12.81 12.60
C THR A 285 -0.14 -13.84 11.77
N ALA A 286 1.16 -13.97 12.02
CA ALA A 286 1.98 -14.94 11.31
C ALA A 286 2.44 -16.10 12.22
N ALA A 287 3.73 -16.41 12.26
CA ALA A 287 4.26 -17.58 12.98
C ALA A 287 3.75 -17.70 14.43
N GLY A 288 3.33 -18.90 14.81
CA GLY A 288 2.73 -19.18 16.10
C GLY A 288 1.20 -18.98 16.17
N GLY A 289 0.59 -18.46 15.09
CA GLY A 289 -0.86 -18.26 15.03
C GLY A 289 -1.43 -18.52 13.64
N PHE A 290 -0.89 -17.90 12.58
CA PHE A 290 -1.40 -17.96 11.21
C PHE A 290 -2.91 -17.72 11.15
N GLN A 291 -3.37 -16.63 11.76
CA GLN A 291 -4.79 -16.32 11.86
C GLN A 291 -5.11 -14.97 11.24
N LEU A 292 -6.26 -14.89 10.61
CA LEU A 292 -6.94 -13.67 10.25
C LEU A 292 -8.04 -13.41 11.28
N PHE A 293 -8.03 -12.24 11.87
CA PHE A 293 -8.99 -11.79 12.87
C PHE A 293 -9.96 -10.77 12.26
N ALA A 294 -11.23 -10.87 12.62
CA ALA A 294 -12.17 -9.76 12.48
C ALA A 294 -12.48 -9.19 13.87
N VAL A 295 -12.22 -7.90 14.06
CA VAL A 295 -12.34 -7.22 15.35
C VAL A 295 -13.21 -5.98 15.20
N ARG A 296 -14.18 -5.78 16.10
CA ARG A 296 -14.92 -4.53 16.20
C ARG A 296 -14.05 -3.48 16.91
N PRO A 297 -13.89 -2.26 16.34
CA PRO A 297 -13.01 -1.23 16.88
C PRO A 297 -13.69 -0.28 17.88
N ASP A 298 -14.91 -0.56 18.31
CA ASP A 298 -15.74 0.31 19.15
C ASP A 298 -15.56 0.07 20.66
N GLY A 299 -14.62 -0.80 21.05
CA GLY A 299 -14.31 -1.11 22.45
C GLY A 299 -13.27 -0.21 23.09
N ARG A 300 -12.96 -0.50 24.37
CA ARG A 300 -11.87 0.12 25.14
C ARG A 300 -11.16 -0.90 26.02
N GLY A 301 -9.84 -0.69 26.26
CA GLY A 301 -9.02 -1.61 27.03
C GLY A 301 -8.81 -2.97 26.34
N ASP A 302 -8.75 -4.05 27.08
CA ASP A 302 -8.62 -5.41 26.52
C ASP A 302 -9.99 -5.90 26.00
N VAL A 303 -10.09 -6.00 24.68
CA VAL A 303 -11.34 -6.38 23.99
C VAL A 303 -11.30 -7.80 23.42
N THR A 304 -10.31 -8.59 23.80
CA THR A 304 -10.03 -9.92 23.23
C THR A 304 -11.25 -10.82 23.23
N ASP A 305 -11.95 -10.92 24.37
CA ASP A 305 -13.08 -11.85 24.55
C ASP A 305 -14.43 -11.24 24.15
N THR A 306 -14.47 -9.92 23.86
CA THR A 306 -15.74 -9.23 23.63
C THR A 306 -15.92 -8.68 22.22
N HIS A 307 -14.82 -8.36 21.50
CA HIS A 307 -14.88 -7.70 20.21
C HIS A 307 -14.23 -8.48 19.07
N VAL A 308 -13.52 -9.58 19.35
CA VAL A 308 -13.11 -10.52 18.29
C VAL A 308 -14.35 -11.28 17.81
N VAL A 309 -14.80 -10.99 16.59
CA VAL A 309 -16.04 -11.54 16.03
C VAL A 309 -15.84 -12.94 15.51
N TRP A 310 -14.74 -13.14 14.76
CA TRP A 310 -14.36 -14.45 14.22
C TRP A 310 -12.85 -14.53 13.95
N LYS A 311 -12.38 -15.75 13.77
CA LYS A 311 -11.00 -16.06 13.39
C LYS A 311 -11.01 -17.08 12.25
N PHE A 312 -10.06 -16.90 11.31
CA PHE A 312 -9.84 -17.82 10.21
C PHE A 312 -8.37 -18.25 10.18
N SER A 313 -8.06 -19.53 9.97
CA SER A 313 -6.69 -20.05 10.10
C SER A 313 -6.18 -20.89 8.91
N LYS A 314 -6.98 -21.04 7.84
CA LYS A 314 -6.59 -21.86 6.69
C LYS A 314 -5.86 -21.02 5.64
N ASN A 315 -4.60 -21.34 5.34
CA ASN A 315 -3.81 -20.67 4.30
C ASN A 315 -3.75 -19.14 4.43
N VAL A 316 -3.69 -18.65 5.68
CA VAL A 316 -3.54 -17.21 5.95
C VAL A 316 -2.14 -16.76 5.53
N PRO A 317 -2.00 -15.65 4.76
CA PRO A 317 -0.71 -15.11 4.39
C PRO A 317 0.05 -14.55 5.60
N THR A 318 1.37 -14.67 5.58
CA THR A 318 2.22 -14.05 6.60
C THR A 318 2.72 -12.68 6.20
N ARG A 319 2.83 -12.41 4.90
CA ARG A 319 3.43 -11.19 4.32
C ARG A 319 2.45 -10.36 3.49
N SER A 320 1.77 -11.01 2.55
CA SER A 320 0.81 -10.38 1.67
C SER A 320 -0.42 -9.90 2.44
N SER A 321 -0.87 -8.68 2.19
CA SER A 321 -2.11 -8.17 2.77
C SER A 321 -3.32 -8.68 1.98
N GLN A 322 -4.46 -8.76 2.64
CA GLN A 322 -5.73 -9.13 2.03
C GLN A 322 -6.35 -7.95 1.24
N ILE A 323 -7.29 -8.26 0.36
CA ILE A 323 -8.17 -7.29 -0.31
C ILE A 323 -9.62 -7.62 0.05
N LEU A 324 -10.42 -6.62 0.35
CA LEU A 324 -11.84 -6.75 0.60
C LEU A 324 -12.63 -6.16 -0.58
N VAL A 325 -13.49 -6.96 -1.20
CA VAL A 325 -14.35 -6.54 -2.32
C VAL A 325 -15.73 -7.16 -2.12
N ASP A 326 -16.78 -6.36 -2.17
CA ASP A 326 -18.19 -6.80 -2.10
C ASP A 326 -18.45 -7.79 -0.96
N GLY A 327 -17.94 -7.51 0.22
CA GLY A 327 -18.12 -8.34 1.41
C GLY A 327 -17.31 -9.63 1.43
N ARG A 328 -16.32 -9.78 0.53
CA ARG A 328 -15.42 -10.94 0.46
C ARG A 328 -13.97 -10.52 0.62
N LEU A 329 -13.25 -11.24 1.46
CA LEU A 329 -11.81 -11.11 1.64
C LEU A 329 -11.09 -12.07 0.70
N PHE A 330 -10.25 -11.52 -0.15
CA PHE A 330 -9.35 -12.29 -1.01
C PHE A 330 -7.93 -12.15 -0.48
N MET A 331 -7.23 -13.27 -0.39
CA MET A 331 -5.84 -13.31 0.06
C MET A 331 -5.10 -14.45 -0.63
N ILE A 332 -3.77 -14.33 -0.71
CA ILE A 332 -2.89 -15.37 -1.22
C ILE A 332 -1.86 -15.72 -0.17
N SER A 333 -1.77 -17.01 0.18
CA SER A 333 -0.76 -17.48 1.12
C SER A 333 0.64 -17.43 0.52
N ASP A 334 1.68 -17.44 1.37
CA ASP A 334 3.09 -17.46 0.97
C ASP A 334 3.44 -18.62 0.01
N ARG A 335 2.61 -19.66 -0.04
CA ARG A 335 2.77 -20.86 -0.88
C ARG A 335 1.76 -20.93 -2.04
N GLY A 336 1.17 -19.81 -2.43
CA GLY A 336 0.31 -19.69 -3.58
C GLY A 336 -1.04 -20.40 -3.47
N VAL A 337 -1.67 -20.39 -2.29
CA VAL A 337 -3.08 -20.74 -2.16
C VAL A 337 -3.88 -19.45 -2.06
N ILE A 338 -4.76 -19.21 -3.03
CA ILE A 338 -5.75 -18.13 -2.96
C ILE A 338 -6.93 -18.60 -2.11
N SER A 339 -7.42 -17.72 -1.25
CA SER A 339 -8.61 -17.93 -0.45
C SER A 339 -9.58 -16.77 -0.64
N CYS A 340 -10.86 -17.10 -0.79
CA CYS A 340 -11.98 -16.19 -0.68
C CYS A 340 -12.75 -16.53 0.59
N VAL A 341 -12.91 -15.54 1.47
CA VAL A 341 -13.56 -15.68 2.78
C VAL A 341 -14.69 -14.67 2.88
N ASP A 342 -15.84 -15.09 3.36
CA ASP A 342 -16.94 -14.17 3.68
C ASP A 342 -16.51 -13.25 4.83
N ALA A 343 -16.52 -11.95 4.58
CA ALA A 343 -15.98 -10.96 5.52
C ALA A 343 -16.83 -10.82 6.79
N LYS A 344 -18.11 -11.14 6.73
CA LYS A 344 -19.05 -11.03 7.86
C LYS A 344 -18.96 -12.24 8.79
N SER A 345 -18.90 -13.45 8.22
CA SER A 345 -18.93 -14.70 8.99
C SER A 345 -17.55 -15.32 9.23
N GLY A 346 -16.55 -15.01 8.41
CA GLY A 346 -15.26 -15.68 8.42
C GLY A 346 -15.27 -17.06 7.76
N GLU A 347 -16.36 -17.44 7.11
CA GLU A 347 -16.47 -18.73 6.44
C GLU A 347 -15.72 -18.73 5.10
N SER A 348 -15.06 -19.87 4.79
CA SER A 348 -14.39 -20.04 3.50
C SER A 348 -15.43 -20.18 2.39
N VAL A 349 -15.41 -19.29 1.41
CA VAL A 349 -16.23 -19.38 0.21
C VAL A 349 -15.61 -20.38 -0.76
N TRP A 350 -14.32 -20.20 -1.06
CA TRP A 350 -13.53 -21.14 -1.85
C TRP A 350 -12.03 -20.97 -1.58
N GLN A 351 -11.25 -21.98 -1.94
CA GLN A 351 -9.79 -21.95 -1.95
C GLN A 351 -9.28 -22.63 -3.21
N GLU A 352 -8.22 -22.07 -3.82
CA GLU A 352 -7.58 -22.60 -5.02
C GLU A 352 -6.07 -22.53 -4.91
N ARG A 353 -5.39 -23.58 -5.36
CA ARG A 353 -3.93 -23.68 -5.34
C ARG A 353 -3.34 -23.33 -6.69
N LEU A 354 -2.62 -22.21 -6.76
CA LEU A 354 -1.82 -21.82 -7.93
C LEU A 354 -0.39 -22.35 -7.86
N GLY A 355 0.14 -22.56 -6.66
CA GLY A 355 1.57 -22.79 -6.45
C GLY A 355 2.38 -21.50 -6.49
N GLY A 356 3.72 -21.62 -6.46
CA GLY A 356 4.63 -20.47 -6.42
C GLY A 356 4.76 -19.85 -5.02
N ALA A 357 5.53 -18.76 -4.94
CA ALA A 357 5.77 -18.00 -3.72
C ALA A 357 5.26 -16.55 -3.89
N PHE A 358 4.61 -16.00 -2.83
CA PHE A 358 4.02 -14.67 -2.88
C PHE A 358 4.34 -13.87 -1.63
N SER A 359 4.86 -12.66 -1.83
CA SER A 359 5.12 -11.67 -0.76
C SER A 359 4.38 -10.35 -1.01
N ALA A 360 4.28 -9.95 -2.28
CA ALA A 360 3.59 -8.72 -2.68
C ALA A 360 2.10 -8.78 -2.35
N SER A 361 1.53 -7.65 -1.95
CA SER A 361 0.09 -7.53 -1.72
C SER A 361 -0.65 -7.35 -3.04
N PRO A 362 -1.87 -7.90 -3.17
CA PRO A 362 -2.65 -7.81 -4.39
C PRO A 362 -3.21 -6.41 -4.64
N LEU A 363 -3.64 -6.19 -5.90
CA LEU A 363 -4.35 -5.01 -6.37
C LEU A 363 -5.74 -5.41 -6.87
N PHE A 364 -6.75 -4.60 -6.56
CA PHE A 364 -8.09 -4.71 -7.15
C PHE A 364 -8.40 -3.52 -8.06
N ALA A 365 -8.90 -3.82 -9.26
CA ALA A 365 -9.43 -2.85 -10.22
C ALA A 365 -10.52 -3.50 -11.08
N GLU A 366 -11.62 -2.82 -11.33
CA GLU A 366 -12.68 -3.20 -12.31
C GLU A 366 -13.13 -4.67 -12.19
N GLY A 367 -13.32 -5.17 -10.98
CA GLY A 367 -13.72 -6.57 -10.76
C GLY A 367 -12.60 -7.61 -10.92
N HIS A 368 -11.35 -7.18 -11.11
CA HIS A 368 -10.17 -8.02 -11.26
C HIS A 368 -9.26 -7.90 -10.03
N ILE A 369 -8.67 -9.03 -9.61
CA ILE A 369 -7.63 -9.06 -8.58
C ILE A 369 -6.35 -9.59 -9.21
N TYR A 370 -5.27 -8.80 -9.07
CA TYR A 370 -3.93 -9.10 -9.57
C TYR A 370 -3.05 -9.54 -8.42
N PHE A 371 -2.41 -10.71 -8.53
CA PHE A 371 -1.42 -11.19 -7.56
C PHE A 371 -0.04 -11.21 -8.22
N PHE A 372 1.01 -10.94 -7.43
CA PHE A 372 2.37 -10.76 -7.95
C PHE A 372 3.33 -11.74 -7.26
N GLY A 373 3.80 -12.72 -8.01
CA GLY A 373 4.64 -13.83 -7.54
C GLY A 373 6.13 -13.47 -7.46
N GLU A 374 6.82 -14.09 -6.51
CA GLU A 374 8.27 -13.92 -6.29
C GLU A 374 9.14 -14.43 -7.46
N GLU A 375 8.57 -15.29 -8.32
CA GLU A 375 9.21 -15.85 -9.50
C GLU A 375 8.64 -15.30 -10.82
N GLY A 376 7.84 -14.21 -10.73
CA GLY A 376 7.34 -13.44 -11.86
C GLY A 376 5.99 -13.87 -12.42
N GLU A 377 5.29 -14.81 -11.79
CA GLU A 377 3.89 -15.10 -12.11
C GLU A 377 2.99 -13.95 -11.67
N VAL A 378 2.04 -13.55 -12.55
CA VAL A 378 1.02 -12.56 -12.20
C VAL A 378 -0.35 -13.11 -12.61
N PRO A 379 -0.95 -13.98 -11.80
CA PRO A 379 -2.31 -14.43 -12.00
C PRO A 379 -3.29 -13.29 -11.76
N VAL A 380 -4.28 -13.18 -12.67
CA VAL A 380 -5.39 -12.24 -12.56
C VAL A 380 -6.67 -13.05 -12.48
N ILE A 381 -7.45 -12.83 -11.44
CA ILE A 381 -8.72 -13.52 -11.22
C ILE A 381 -9.90 -12.55 -11.22
N ALA A 382 -11.12 -13.06 -11.42
CA ALA A 382 -12.33 -12.32 -11.15
C ALA A 382 -12.55 -12.19 -9.62
N ALA A 383 -12.94 -11.02 -9.16
CA ALA A 383 -13.36 -10.79 -7.77
C ALA A 383 -14.79 -11.31 -7.56
N ALA A 384 -14.97 -12.62 -7.50
CA ALA A 384 -16.30 -13.27 -7.51
C ALA A 384 -16.45 -14.34 -6.41
N GLY A 385 -17.69 -14.77 -6.17
CA GLY A 385 -18.01 -15.86 -5.26
C GLY A 385 -17.59 -17.24 -5.77
N GLU A 386 -17.08 -17.33 -7.00
CA GLU A 386 -16.51 -18.52 -7.60
C GLU A 386 -15.12 -18.22 -8.13
N TYR A 387 -14.20 -19.18 -8.06
CA TYR A 387 -12.86 -19.00 -8.60
C TYR A 387 -12.91 -18.96 -10.14
N LYS A 388 -12.34 -17.91 -10.70
CA LYS A 388 -12.17 -17.77 -12.16
C LYS A 388 -10.84 -17.09 -12.48
N LEU A 389 -9.91 -17.87 -13.03
CA LEU A 389 -8.65 -17.34 -13.57
C LEU A 389 -8.94 -16.67 -14.93
N LEU A 390 -8.55 -15.42 -15.07
CA LEU A 390 -8.72 -14.61 -16.29
C LEU A 390 -7.46 -14.59 -17.14
N ALA A 391 -6.29 -14.53 -16.48
CA ALA A 391 -4.98 -14.59 -17.12
C ALA A 391 -3.94 -15.07 -16.11
N ASN A 392 -2.84 -15.63 -16.62
CA ASN A 392 -1.63 -15.91 -15.86
C ASN A 392 -0.44 -15.31 -16.62
N ASN A 393 -0.11 -14.08 -16.28
CA ASN A 393 0.98 -13.33 -16.91
C ASN A 393 2.33 -13.80 -16.37
N LYS A 394 3.41 -13.60 -17.14
CA LYS A 394 4.75 -14.03 -16.74
C LYS A 394 5.80 -12.96 -17.03
N PHE A 395 6.68 -12.77 -16.04
CA PHE A 395 7.89 -11.98 -16.14
C PHE A 395 9.12 -12.84 -15.85
N GLY A 396 10.26 -12.50 -16.42
CA GLY A 396 11.52 -13.21 -16.16
C GLY A 396 12.12 -12.89 -14.82
N ASP A 397 11.70 -11.77 -14.20
CA ASP A 397 12.14 -11.29 -12.89
C ASP A 397 10.93 -11.20 -11.94
N GLY A 398 11.12 -11.52 -10.66
CA GLY A 398 10.04 -11.67 -9.71
C GLY A 398 9.68 -10.39 -8.96
N PHE A 399 8.54 -10.44 -8.26
CA PHE A 399 7.97 -9.30 -7.55
C PHE A 399 7.99 -9.52 -6.03
N MET A 400 8.72 -8.65 -5.33
CA MET A 400 8.64 -8.52 -3.87
C MET A 400 7.82 -7.30 -3.47
N ALA A 401 7.82 -6.27 -4.31
CA ALA A 401 7.07 -5.04 -4.14
C ALA A 401 5.61 -5.21 -4.58
N SER A 402 4.70 -4.59 -3.84
CA SER A 402 3.30 -4.46 -4.28
C SER A 402 3.18 -3.40 -5.36
N PRO A 403 2.19 -3.49 -6.26
CA PRO A 403 2.03 -2.55 -7.35
C PRO A 403 1.55 -1.17 -6.88
N ALA A 404 1.74 -0.19 -7.75
CA ALA A 404 1.06 1.10 -7.71
C ALA A 404 0.24 1.30 -9.00
N VAL A 405 -0.56 2.36 -9.02
CA VAL A 405 -1.33 2.77 -10.19
C VAL A 405 -1.01 4.22 -10.52
N PHE A 406 -0.82 4.49 -11.80
CA PHE A 406 -0.67 5.83 -12.35
C PHE A 406 -1.58 5.97 -13.56
N GLU A 407 -2.55 6.89 -13.49
CA GLU A 407 -3.60 7.00 -14.52
C GLU A 407 -4.29 5.65 -14.76
N ASN A 408 -4.27 5.16 -15.99
CA ASN A 408 -4.83 3.85 -16.39
C ASN A 408 -3.72 2.80 -16.59
N SER A 409 -2.65 2.87 -15.82
CA SER A 409 -1.48 2.01 -15.93
C SER A 409 -1.13 1.35 -14.61
N LEU A 410 -0.69 0.09 -14.66
CA LEU A 410 -0.01 -0.56 -13.55
C LEU A 410 1.44 -0.09 -13.50
N ILE A 411 1.92 0.26 -12.32
CA ILE A 411 3.34 0.49 -12.05
C ILE A 411 3.85 -0.70 -11.24
N LEU A 412 4.69 -1.51 -11.87
CA LEU A 412 5.24 -2.73 -11.29
C LEU A 412 6.73 -2.56 -11.03
N ARG A 413 7.18 -2.90 -9.82
CA ARG A 413 8.59 -3.00 -9.48
C ARG A 413 8.98 -4.46 -9.33
N SER A 414 9.77 -4.99 -10.26
CA SER A 414 10.46 -6.27 -10.10
C SER A 414 11.74 -6.11 -9.27
N ARG A 415 12.52 -7.17 -9.13
CA ARG A 415 13.80 -7.08 -8.40
C ARG A 415 14.81 -6.14 -9.05
N THR A 416 14.72 -5.93 -10.36
CA THR A 416 15.74 -5.19 -11.15
C THR A 416 15.18 -4.06 -11.98
N HIS A 417 13.87 -4.02 -12.23
CA HIS A 417 13.25 -3.03 -13.12
C HIS A 417 11.95 -2.47 -12.56
N VAL A 418 11.58 -1.31 -13.09
CA VAL A 418 10.23 -0.74 -12.95
C VAL A 418 9.57 -0.73 -14.33
N TYR A 419 8.30 -1.08 -14.36
CA TYR A 419 7.49 -1.15 -15.58
C TYR A 419 6.28 -0.24 -15.44
N ARG A 420 5.93 0.46 -16.50
CA ARG A 420 4.59 1.00 -16.71
C ARG A 420 3.88 0.08 -17.70
N ILE A 421 2.81 -0.53 -17.24
CA ILE A 421 1.99 -1.47 -18.02
C ILE A 421 0.66 -0.80 -18.30
N GLU A 422 0.34 -0.60 -19.58
CA GLU A 422 -0.93 -0.01 -20.01
C GLU A 422 -1.44 -0.71 -21.26
N LYS A 423 -2.77 -0.74 -21.42
CA LYS A 423 -3.38 -1.30 -22.62
C LYS A 423 -2.95 -0.47 -23.83
N GLN A 424 -2.29 -1.13 -24.78
CA GLN A 424 -1.92 -0.49 -26.05
C GLN A 424 -3.18 -0.32 -26.91
N PRO A 425 -3.24 0.77 -27.73
CA PRO A 425 -4.37 1.05 -28.64
C PRO A 425 -4.66 -0.08 -29.61
#